data_301bdcdd13f4671fc02e5ad237164c9b
#
_entry.id   301bdcdd13f4671fc02e5ad237164c9b
#
_cell.length_a   1.000
_cell.length_b   1.000
_cell.length_c   1.000
_cell.angle_alpha   90.00
_cell.angle_beta   90.00
_cell.angle_gamma   90.00
#
_symmetry.space_group_name_H-M   'P 1'
#
loop_
_entity.id
_entity.type
_entity.pdbx_description
1 polymer ?
#
loop_
_entity_poly.entity_id
_entity_poly.type
_entity_poly.pdbx_seq_one_letter_code
_entity_poly.pdbx_strand_id
1 'polypeptide(L)'
;MEEFNIKSNKLQKLISLKQLLQKGVEYIPELQSYLGKIDRIVNTLKDGEISVVLLGSFSDGKTSAIAGLLGRLEDNMKIDNDESSDELTVYRPMDLKKGFKIIDTPGLFGTKEREIDGKNVRFSQITERYISEAHIIIYVCDAVVPLKDSHVEIIRRIMRDYHKLDNTIFVINKMDEAGFDLRDEDDFANGCKIKKENLISRLRSTINLSPDEEKRLHIVCISADPKGKGLHYWFSKIDSYYERSHIKDLTQVSQVKNN
;
A
#
# COMPACT_ATOMS: atom_id res chain seq x y z
N MET A 1 -29.49 3.12 -10.38
CA MET A 1 -29.68 2.57 -11.74
C MET A 1 -28.65 3.11 -12.74
N GLU A 2 -28.31 4.37 -12.73
CA GLU A 2 -27.34 4.98 -13.65
C GLU A 2 -25.90 4.46 -13.44
N GLU A 3 -25.44 4.37 -12.21
CA GLU A 3 -24.13 3.80 -11.85
C GLU A 3 -23.97 2.33 -12.28
N PHE A 4 -25.03 1.53 -12.15
CA PHE A 4 -25.03 0.12 -12.57
C PHE A 4 -24.93 0.00 -14.10
N ASN A 5 -25.60 0.87 -14.83
CA ASN A 5 -25.54 0.90 -16.31
C ASN A 5 -24.15 1.34 -16.80
N ILE A 6 -23.53 2.33 -16.14
CA ILE A 6 -22.17 2.79 -16.47
C ILE A 6 -21.14 1.68 -16.20
N LYS A 7 -21.25 0.99 -15.07
CA LYS A 7 -20.36 -0.12 -14.71
C LYS A 7 -20.49 -1.28 -15.70
N SER A 8 -21.71 -1.65 -16.07
CA SER A 8 -22.00 -2.69 -17.06
C SER A 8 -21.43 -2.36 -18.44
N ASN A 9 -21.60 -1.11 -18.89
CA ASN A 9 -21.08 -0.66 -20.18
C ASN A 9 -19.55 -0.63 -20.23
N LYS A 10 -18.89 -0.17 -19.14
CA LYS A 10 -17.43 -0.21 -19.02
C LYS A 10 -16.91 -1.65 -19.05
N LEU A 11 -17.56 -2.56 -18.34
CA LEU A 11 -17.19 -3.97 -18.31
C LEU A 11 -17.30 -4.63 -19.69
N GLN A 12 -18.39 -4.38 -20.43
CA GLN A 12 -18.55 -4.89 -21.78
C GLN A 12 -17.48 -4.38 -22.75
N LYS A 13 -17.14 -3.09 -22.68
CA LYS A 13 -16.08 -2.50 -23.51
C LYS A 13 -14.72 -3.14 -23.23
N LEU A 14 -14.40 -3.39 -21.96
CA LEU A 14 -13.15 -4.04 -21.58
C LEU A 14 -13.09 -5.51 -22.03
N ILE A 15 -14.21 -6.23 -21.94
CA ILE A 15 -14.29 -7.62 -22.44
C ILE A 15 -14.08 -7.64 -23.97
N SER A 16 -14.69 -6.72 -24.70
CA SER A 16 -14.51 -6.61 -26.16
C SER A 16 -13.06 -6.26 -26.51
N LEU A 17 -12.45 -5.33 -25.78
CA LEU A 17 -11.03 -4.99 -25.97
C LEU A 17 -10.13 -6.20 -25.70
N LYS A 18 -10.39 -6.97 -24.64
CA LYS A 18 -9.65 -8.20 -24.35
C LYS A 18 -9.72 -9.19 -25.51
N GLN A 19 -10.91 -9.44 -26.04
CA GLN A 19 -11.11 -10.33 -27.19
C GLN A 19 -10.32 -9.88 -28.43
N LEU A 20 -10.29 -8.56 -28.68
CA LEU A 20 -9.53 -8.00 -29.78
C LEU A 20 -8.01 -8.22 -29.59
N LEU A 21 -7.51 -7.93 -28.39
CA LEU A 21 -6.09 -8.13 -28.07
C LEU A 21 -5.69 -9.61 -28.13
N GLN A 22 -6.56 -10.54 -27.67
CA GLN A 22 -6.32 -11.97 -27.75
C GLN A 22 -6.09 -12.44 -29.19
N LYS A 23 -6.84 -11.91 -30.14
CA LYS A 23 -6.63 -12.18 -31.57
C LYS A 23 -5.33 -11.58 -32.10
N GLY A 24 -4.90 -10.44 -31.54
CA GLY A 24 -3.68 -9.77 -31.95
C GLY A 24 -2.39 -10.41 -31.43
N VAL A 25 -2.44 -11.21 -30.36
CA VAL A 25 -1.26 -11.83 -29.74
C VAL A 25 -0.53 -12.77 -30.72
N GLU A 26 -1.25 -13.44 -31.62
CA GLU A 26 -0.62 -14.29 -32.64
C GLU A 26 0.31 -13.51 -33.58
N TYR A 27 0.06 -12.23 -33.79
CA TYR A 27 0.82 -11.34 -34.67
C TYR A 27 1.80 -10.45 -33.91
N ILE A 28 1.47 -10.10 -32.66
CA ILE A 28 2.24 -9.17 -31.81
C ILE A 28 2.29 -9.77 -30.39
N PRO A 29 3.31 -10.59 -30.09
CA PRO A 29 3.44 -11.28 -28.80
C PRO A 29 3.46 -10.34 -27.58
N GLU A 30 3.91 -9.10 -27.74
CA GLU A 30 3.97 -8.08 -26.68
C GLU A 30 2.59 -7.73 -26.13
N LEU A 31 1.51 -7.95 -26.90
CA LEU A 31 0.13 -7.73 -26.46
C LEU A 31 -0.27 -8.67 -25.31
N GLN A 32 0.43 -9.78 -25.11
CA GLN A 32 0.19 -10.70 -24.00
C GLN A 32 0.27 -10.00 -22.64
N SER A 33 1.20 -9.05 -22.49
CA SER A 33 1.35 -8.28 -21.25
C SER A 33 0.12 -7.41 -20.94
N TYR A 34 -0.55 -6.91 -21.97
CA TYR A 34 -1.76 -6.08 -21.82
C TYR A 34 -3.00 -6.91 -21.49
N LEU A 35 -3.08 -8.17 -21.95
CA LEU A 35 -4.18 -9.07 -21.59
C LEU A 35 -4.25 -9.27 -20.08
N GLY A 36 -3.12 -9.50 -19.43
CA GLY A 36 -3.06 -9.63 -17.98
C GLY A 36 -3.53 -8.36 -17.24
N LYS A 37 -3.27 -7.17 -17.80
CA LYS A 37 -3.76 -5.89 -17.22
C LYS A 37 -5.28 -5.77 -17.36
N ILE A 38 -5.82 -6.10 -18.52
CA ILE A 38 -7.27 -6.05 -18.76
C ILE A 38 -8.01 -7.06 -17.92
N ASP A 39 -7.50 -8.28 -17.77
CA ASP A 39 -8.11 -9.30 -16.92
C ASP A 39 -8.23 -8.84 -15.47
N ARG A 40 -7.20 -8.18 -14.95
CA ARG A 40 -7.23 -7.59 -13.62
C ARG A 40 -8.35 -6.56 -13.47
N ILE A 41 -8.44 -5.63 -14.42
CA ILE A 41 -9.49 -4.58 -14.41
C ILE A 41 -10.89 -5.20 -14.51
N VAL A 42 -11.05 -6.21 -15.38
CA VAL A 42 -12.32 -6.92 -15.56
C VAL A 42 -12.73 -7.64 -14.27
N ASN A 43 -11.80 -8.34 -13.62
CA ASN A 43 -12.07 -9.04 -12.36
C ASN A 43 -12.43 -8.05 -11.25
N THR A 44 -11.73 -6.93 -11.14
CA THR A 44 -12.05 -5.86 -10.20
C THR A 44 -13.46 -5.31 -10.40
N LEU A 45 -13.83 -5.04 -11.65
CA LEU A 45 -15.17 -4.54 -11.95
C LEU A 45 -16.27 -5.59 -11.67
N LYS A 46 -15.95 -6.89 -11.81
CA LYS A 46 -16.87 -7.99 -11.49
C LYS A 46 -17.01 -8.17 -9.98
N ASP A 47 -15.89 -8.31 -9.29
CA ASP A 47 -15.86 -8.66 -7.87
C ASP A 47 -16.21 -7.47 -6.97
N GLY A 48 -16.04 -6.24 -7.47
CA GLY A 48 -16.34 -5.01 -6.74
C GLY A 48 -15.42 -4.75 -5.55
N GLU A 49 -14.39 -5.58 -5.32
CA GLU A 49 -13.40 -5.40 -4.27
C GLU A 49 -12.25 -4.51 -4.73
N ILE A 50 -11.84 -3.57 -3.87
CA ILE A 50 -10.62 -2.77 -4.06
C ILE A 50 -9.51 -3.42 -3.24
N SER A 51 -8.46 -3.89 -3.91
CA SER A 51 -7.29 -4.46 -3.22
C SER A 51 -6.27 -3.38 -2.86
N VAL A 52 -5.96 -3.30 -1.58
CA VAL A 52 -4.93 -2.45 -0.99
C VAL A 52 -3.83 -3.35 -0.46
N VAL A 53 -2.60 -3.17 -0.91
CA VAL A 53 -1.44 -3.95 -0.46
C VAL A 53 -0.52 -3.07 0.36
N LEU A 54 -0.18 -3.51 1.57
CA LEU A 54 0.80 -2.84 2.42
C LEU A 54 2.18 -3.45 2.21
N LEU A 55 3.15 -2.58 2.00
CA LEU A 55 4.55 -2.91 1.80
C LEU A 55 5.42 -2.14 2.80
N GLY A 56 6.57 -2.67 3.13
CA GLY A 56 7.55 -2.05 4.03
C GLY A 56 8.33 -3.10 4.80
N SER A 57 9.33 -2.69 5.57
CA SER A 57 10.08 -3.59 6.44
C SER A 57 9.21 -4.16 7.56
N PHE A 58 9.73 -5.17 8.20
CA PHE A 58 9.10 -5.84 9.33
C PHE A 58 8.68 -4.86 10.44
N SER A 59 9.55 -4.00 10.88
CA SER A 59 9.33 -3.07 12.01
C SER A 59 8.79 -1.69 11.62
N ASP A 60 8.43 -1.45 10.36
CA ASP A 60 8.03 -0.12 9.90
C ASP A 60 6.59 0.26 10.32
N GLY A 61 5.86 -0.66 11.00
CA GLY A 61 4.54 -0.41 11.58
C GLY A 61 3.38 -0.53 10.59
N LYS A 62 3.47 -1.44 9.61
CA LYS A 62 2.41 -1.72 8.61
C LYS A 62 1.07 -2.08 9.27
N THR A 63 1.08 -3.10 10.12
CA THR A 63 -0.13 -3.57 10.81
C THR A 63 -0.73 -2.49 11.70
N SER A 64 0.12 -1.71 12.40
CA SER A 64 -0.35 -0.57 13.20
C SER A 64 -0.98 0.52 12.33
N ALA A 65 -0.45 0.78 11.13
CA ALA A 65 -1.04 1.73 10.19
C ALA A 65 -2.40 1.25 9.67
N ILE A 66 -2.57 -0.06 9.40
CA ILE A 66 -3.89 -0.64 9.05
C ILE A 66 -4.87 -0.46 10.21
N ALA A 67 -4.49 -0.85 11.42
CA ALA A 67 -5.35 -0.75 12.59
C ALA A 67 -5.77 0.71 12.84
N GLY A 68 -4.83 1.65 12.69
CA GLY A 68 -5.11 3.07 12.78
C GLY A 68 -6.07 3.58 11.70
N LEU A 69 -5.91 3.12 10.46
CA LEU A 69 -6.80 3.43 9.36
C LEU A 69 -8.22 2.91 9.58
N LEU A 70 -8.35 1.71 10.16
CA LEU A 70 -9.63 1.09 10.52
C LEU A 70 -10.22 1.65 11.83
N GLY A 71 -9.43 2.33 12.65
CA GLY A 71 -9.81 2.83 13.98
C GLY A 71 -10.08 1.71 14.99
N ARG A 72 -9.64 0.49 14.71
CA ARG A 72 -9.81 -0.69 15.56
C ARG A 72 -8.77 -1.76 15.27
N LEU A 73 -8.68 -2.72 16.20
CA LEU A 73 -7.96 -3.96 16.00
C LEU A 73 -8.89 -5.03 15.41
N GLU A 74 -8.41 -5.77 14.45
CA GLU A 74 -9.06 -7.00 13.98
C GLU A 74 -8.43 -8.21 14.68
N ASP A 75 -9.22 -9.26 14.93
CA ASP A 75 -8.80 -10.43 15.75
C ASP A 75 -7.53 -11.15 15.25
N ASN A 76 -7.21 -11.01 13.99
CA ASN A 76 -6.05 -11.62 13.34
C ASN A 76 -4.87 -10.65 13.14
N MET A 77 -4.92 -9.44 13.72
CA MET A 77 -3.81 -8.50 13.67
C MET A 77 -2.73 -8.87 14.69
N LYS A 78 -1.53 -9.18 14.20
CA LYS A 78 -0.34 -9.41 15.02
C LYS A 78 0.47 -8.11 15.09
N ILE A 79 0.42 -7.43 16.24
CA ILE A 79 1.05 -6.12 16.43
C ILE A 79 2.33 -6.22 17.29
N ASP A 80 2.51 -7.31 18.05
CA ASP A 80 3.63 -7.46 18.95
C ASP A 80 4.93 -7.84 18.25
N ASN A 81 6.02 -7.27 18.75
CA ASN A 81 7.39 -7.41 18.19
C ASN A 81 7.95 -8.84 18.20
N ASP A 82 7.38 -9.75 18.97
CA ASP A 82 7.84 -11.13 19.12
C ASP A 82 7.17 -12.12 18.16
N GLU A 83 6.01 -11.76 17.61
CA GLU A 83 5.33 -12.59 16.63
C GLU A 83 5.37 -11.91 15.25
N SER A 84 6.48 -12.15 14.54
CA SER A 84 6.58 -11.74 13.15
C SER A 84 5.39 -12.29 12.35
N SER A 85 4.64 -11.42 11.68
CA SER A 85 3.70 -11.86 10.65
C SER A 85 4.51 -12.43 9.49
N ASP A 86 5.01 -13.66 9.69
CA ASP A 86 5.66 -14.44 8.63
C ASP A 86 4.66 -14.86 7.54
N GLU A 87 3.40 -14.48 7.71
CA GLU A 87 2.30 -14.86 6.83
C GLU A 87 1.59 -13.64 6.26
N LEU A 88 1.22 -13.76 5.00
CA LEU A 88 0.35 -12.81 4.34
C LEU A 88 -1.04 -12.86 5.00
N THR A 89 -1.50 -11.72 5.51
CA THR A 89 -2.81 -11.60 6.15
C THR A 89 -3.75 -10.77 5.30
N VAL A 90 -4.97 -11.25 5.12
CA VAL A 90 -6.00 -10.57 4.33
C VAL A 90 -7.14 -10.15 5.24
N TYR A 91 -7.38 -8.83 5.30
CA TYR A 91 -8.49 -8.23 6.02
C TYR A 91 -9.58 -7.81 5.03
N ARG A 92 -10.85 -8.07 5.39
CA ARG A 92 -12.03 -7.61 4.64
C ARG A 92 -12.97 -6.85 5.57
N PRO A 93 -12.72 -5.57 5.84
CA PRO A 93 -13.56 -4.77 6.73
C PRO A 93 -14.96 -4.63 6.14
N MET A 94 -15.98 -5.13 6.85
CA MET A 94 -17.37 -5.15 6.34
C MET A 94 -18.08 -3.80 6.43
N ASP A 95 -17.56 -2.86 7.19
CA ASP A 95 -18.12 -1.53 7.42
C ASP A 95 -17.68 -0.47 6.42
N LEU A 96 -16.76 -0.80 5.53
CA LEU A 96 -16.39 0.09 4.44
C LEU A 96 -17.43 0.04 3.32
N LYS A 97 -17.90 1.21 2.87
CA LYS A 97 -18.98 1.36 1.85
C LYS A 97 -18.74 0.62 0.53
N LYS A 98 -17.48 0.32 0.21
CA LYS A 98 -17.07 -0.53 -0.93
C LYS A 98 -16.26 -1.69 -0.37
N GLY A 99 -16.44 -2.89 -0.91
CA GLY A 99 -15.63 -4.03 -0.52
C GLY A 99 -14.14 -3.74 -0.65
N PHE A 100 -13.44 -3.66 0.46
CA PHE A 100 -12.00 -3.52 0.49
C PHE A 100 -11.36 -4.86 0.89
N LYS A 101 -10.30 -5.20 0.18
CA LYS A 101 -9.40 -6.29 0.52
C LYS A 101 -8.05 -5.68 0.88
N ILE A 102 -7.73 -5.64 2.15
CA ILE A 102 -6.45 -5.13 2.65
C ILE A 102 -5.52 -6.32 2.85
N ILE A 103 -4.35 -6.25 2.24
CA ILE A 103 -3.37 -7.32 2.24
C ILE A 103 -2.13 -6.81 2.97
N ASP A 104 -1.93 -7.31 4.19
CA ASP A 104 -0.71 -7.08 4.94
C ASP A 104 0.33 -8.11 4.51
N THR A 105 1.42 -7.63 3.95
CA THR A 105 2.49 -8.51 3.49
C THR A 105 3.50 -8.72 4.62
N PRO A 106 4.06 -9.94 4.77
CA PRO A 106 5.26 -10.10 5.57
C PRO A 106 6.31 -9.11 5.05
N GLY A 107 7.20 -8.66 5.93
CA GLY A 107 8.23 -7.70 5.53
C GLY A 107 8.87 -8.11 4.21
N LEU A 108 9.00 -7.19 3.25
CA LEU A 108 9.43 -7.40 1.86
C LEU A 108 10.72 -8.25 1.70
N PHE A 109 11.41 -8.53 2.79
CA PHE A 109 12.76 -9.10 2.83
C PHE A 109 12.87 -10.37 3.69
N GLY A 110 11.73 -10.99 4.03
CA GLY A 110 11.73 -12.33 4.61
C GLY A 110 12.31 -13.33 3.62
N THR A 111 13.50 -13.82 3.89
CA THR A 111 14.22 -14.81 3.07
C THR A 111 13.67 -16.24 3.25
N LYS A 112 12.59 -16.42 4.01
CA LYS A 112 12.04 -17.73 4.32
C LYS A 112 11.33 -18.32 3.10
N GLU A 113 11.75 -19.53 2.74
CA GLU A 113 11.06 -20.40 1.79
C GLU A 113 10.07 -21.26 2.58
N ARG A 114 8.84 -21.42 2.09
CA ARG A 114 7.89 -22.41 2.61
C ARG A 114 7.55 -23.43 1.54
N GLU A 115 7.39 -24.67 1.97
CA GLU A 115 6.85 -25.72 1.14
C GLU A 115 5.31 -25.60 1.12
N ILE A 116 4.74 -25.28 -0.04
CA ILE A 116 3.30 -25.27 -0.29
C ILE A 116 3.05 -26.28 -1.41
N ASP A 117 2.22 -27.30 -1.14
CA ASP A 117 1.89 -28.38 -2.09
C ASP A 117 3.14 -29.08 -2.68
N GLY A 118 4.15 -29.33 -1.85
CA GLY A 118 5.38 -30.02 -2.29
C GLY A 118 6.31 -29.17 -3.15
N LYS A 119 6.10 -27.85 -3.22
CA LYS A 119 6.97 -26.89 -3.94
C LYS A 119 7.47 -25.84 -2.98
N ASN A 120 8.79 -25.60 -2.99
CA ASN A 120 9.39 -24.45 -2.31
C ASN A 120 8.97 -23.17 -3.02
N VAL A 121 7.93 -22.52 -2.51
CA VAL A 121 7.47 -21.23 -3.02
C VAL A 121 8.12 -20.15 -2.18
N ARG A 122 8.90 -19.28 -2.84
CA ARG A 122 9.44 -18.10 -2.17
C ARG A 122 8.28 -17.15 -1.85
N PHE A 123 8.25 -16.64 -0.63
CA PHE A 123 7.30 -15.60 -0.22
C PHE A 123 7.26 -14.41 -1.19
N SER A 124 8.38 -14.12 -1.85
CA SER A 124 8.50 -13.13 -2.90
C SER A 124 7.51 -13.33 -4.06
N GLN A 125 7.25 -14.56 -4.49
CA GLN A 125 6.37 -14.83 -5.65
C GLN A 125 4.89 -14.57 -5.33
N ILE A 126 4.45 -14.94 -4.12
CA ILE A 126 3.08 -14.69 -3.67
C ILE A 126 2.87 -13.19 -3.48
N THR A 127 3.81 -12.52 -2.84
CA THR A 127 3.79 -11.08 -2.62
C THR A 127 3.81 -10.32 -3.96
N GLU A 128 4.64 -10.72 -4.91
CA GLU A 128 4.69 -10.14 -6.26
C GLU A 128 3.36 -10.23 -6.99
N ARG A 129 2.65 -11.33 -6.89
CA ARG A 129 1.32 -11.48 -7.46
C ARG A 129 0.36 -10.44 -6.87
N TYR A 130 0.27 -10.33 -5.54
CA TYR A 130 -0.59 -9.35 -4.89
C TYR A 130 -0.21 -7.91 -5.22
N ILE A 131 1.08 -7.59 -5.28
CA ILE A 131 1.56 -6.27 -5.71
C ILE A 131 1.13 -5.96 -7.14
N SER A 132 1.32 -6.90 -8.06
CA SER A 132 0.93 -6.69 -9.46
C SER A 132 -0.57 -6.51 -9.64
N GLU A 133 -1.38 -7.16 -8.81
CA GLU A 133 -2.85 -7.09 -8.80
C GLU A 133 -3.41 -5.94 -7.92
N ALA A 134 -2.57 -5.27 -7.14
CA ALA A 134 -3.00 -4.20 -6.25
C ALA A 134 -3.60 -3.01 -7.00
N HIS A 135 -4.72 -2.48 -6.49
CA HIS A 135 -5.30 -1.21 -6.93
C HIS A 135 -4.59 -0.04 -6.28
N ILE A 136 -4.29 -0.19 -5.00
CA ILE A 136 -3.55 0.78 -4.19
C ILE A 136 -2.42 0.05 -3.49
N ILE A 137 -1.26 0.65 -3.47
CA ILE A 137 -0.13 0.25 -2.64
C ILE A 137 0.06 1.29 -1.55
N ILE A 138 0.17 0.85 -0.31
CA ILE A 138 0.59 1.67 0.81
C ILE A 138 2.01 1.20 1.19
N TYR A 139 3.01 2.00 0.83
CA TYR A 139 4.39 1.73 1.21
C TYR A 139 4.71 2.45 2.52
N VAL A 140 4.81 1.68 3.61
CA VAL A 140 5.12 2.18 4.94
C VAL A 140 6.64 2.13 5.14
N CYS A 141 7.20 3.24 5.54
CA CYS A 141 8.62 3.36 5.88
C CYS A 141 8.82 4.13 7.20
N ASP A 142 9.93 3.86 7.84
CA ASP A 142 10.34 4.52 9.07
C ASP A 142 10.83 5.95 8.79
N ALA A 143 10.46 6.92 9.62
CA ALA A 143 10.86 8.32 9.47
C ALA A 143 12.35 8.56 9.67
N VAL A 144 13.06 7.67 10.39
CA VAL A 144 14.52 7.77 10.57
C VAL A 144 15.23 7.34 9.29
N VAL A 145 14.79 6.23 8.67
CA VAL A 145 15.36 5.71 7.41
C VAL A 145 14.24 5.42 6.41
N PRO A 146 13.76 6.44 5.68
CA PRO A 146 12.54 6.35 4.87
C PRO A 146 12.64 5.37 3.69
N LEU A 147 13.82 5.04 3.22
CA LEU A 147 14.03 4.02 2.19
C LEU A 147 15.36 3.32 2.44
N LYS A 148 15.29 2.09 2.92
CA LYS A 148 16.47 1.27 3.20
C LYS A 148 17.14 0.82 1.91
N ASP A 149 18.47 0.69 1.89
CA ASP A 149 19.21 0.27 0.70
C ASP A 149 18.80 -1.13 0.22
N SER A 150 18.45 -2.01 1.15
CA SER A 150 17.93 -3.34 0.83
C SER A 150 16.58 -3.30 0.06
N HIS A 151 15.87 -2.18 0.10
CA HIS A 151 14.57 -2.02 -0.57
C HIS A 151 14.67 -1.44 -1.99
N VAL A 152 15.81 -0.87 -2.35
CA VAL A 152 16.00 -0.13 -3.60
C VAL A 152 15.59 -0.95 -4.82
N GLU A 153 16.05 -2.18 -4.93
CA GLU A 153 15.80 -3.03 -6.09
C GLU A 153 14.33 -3.38 -6.24
N ILE A 154 13.68 -3.78 -5.12
CA ILE A 154 12.27 -4.15 -5.17
C ILE A 154 11.36 -2.93 -5.41
N ILE A 155 11.70 -1.77 -4.84
CA ILE A 155 10.97 -0.52 -5.09
C ILE A 155 11.10 -0.12 -6.56
N ARG A 156 12.29 -0.23 -7.17
CA ARG A 156 12.46 0.03 -8.59
C ARG A 156 11.54 -0.87 -9.42
N ARG A 157 11.53 -2.18 -9.17
CA ARG A 157 10.67 -3.13 -9.86
C ARG A 157 9.18 -2.77 -9.70
N ILE A 158 8.73 -2.48 -8.48
CA ILE A 158 7.32 -2.15 -8.22
C ILE A 158 6.91 -0.87 -8.96
N MET A 159 7.71 0.18 -8.83
CA MET A 159 7.35 1.48 -9.37
C MET A 159 7.50 1.55 -10.89
N ARG A 160 8.51 0.89 -11.46
CA ARG A 160 8.83 0.96 -12.89
C ARG A 160 8.29 -0.23 -13.67
N ASP A 161 8.62 -1.47 -13.29
CA ASP A 161 8.24 -2.64 -14.09
C ASP A 161 6.74 -2.96 -13.95
N TYR A 162 6.18 -2.81 -12.73
CA TYR A 162 4.74 -2.98 -12.49
C TYR A 162 3.91 -1.71 -12.66
N HIS A 163 4.55 -0.57 -12.97
CA HIS A 163 3.90 0.73 -13.19
C HIS A 163 2.98 1.15 -12.03
N LYS A 164 3.44 0.98 -10.77
CA LYS A 164 2.63 1.25 -9.58
C LYS A 164 2.87 2.61 -8.95
N LEU A 165 3.71 3.47 -9.50
CA LEU A 165 4.05 4.76 -8.89
C LEU A 165 2.81 5.62 -8.63
N ASP A 166 1.97 5.81 -9.63
CA ASP A 166 0.75 6.62 -9.51
C ASP A 166 -0.33 5.96 -8.61
N ASN A 167 -0.19 4.67 -8.30
CA ASN A 167 -1.09 3.93 -7.42
C ASN A 167 -0.52 3.74 -6.00
N THR A 168 0.65 4.32 -5.72
CA THR A 168 1.31 4.18 -4.42
C THR A 168 1.08 5.41 -3.54
N ILE A 169 0.79 5.15 -2.26
CA ILE A 169 0.82 6.13 -1.18
C ILE A 169 2.04 5.78 -0.33
N PHE A 170 2.96 6.70 -0.22
CA PHE A 170 4.11 6.56 0.68
C PHE A 170 3.73 7.06 2.06
N VAL A 171 3.89 6.22 3.05
CA VAL A 171 3.59 6.54 4.46
C VAL A 171 4.89 6.58 5.23
N ILE A 172 5.29 7.75 5.67
CA ILE A 172 6.42 7.94 6.58
C ILE A 172 5.86 7.83 7.99
N ASN A 173 6.15 6.69 8.64
CA ASN A 173 5.65 6.36 9.97
C ASN A 173 6.70 6.64 11.04
N LYS A 174 6.29 6.69 12.32
CA LYS A 174 7.15 6.90 13.48
C LYS A 174 7.82 8.27 13.51
N MET A 175 7.06 9.30 13.17
CA MET A 175 7.55 10.68 13.20
C MET A 175 8.02 11.11 14.59
N ASP A 176 7.42 10.58 15.66
CA ASP A 176 7.82 10.75 17.05
C ASP A 176 9.19 10.12 17.37
N GLU A 177 9.51 8.96 16.80
CA GLU A 177 10.83 8.33 16.95
C GLU A 177 11.91 9.13 16.21
N ALA A 178 11.54 9.89 15.18
CA ALA A 178 12.42 10.82 14.48
C ALA A 178 12.65 12.15 15.21
N GLY A 179 12.04 12.32 16.38
CA GLY A 179 12.28 13.42 17.28
C GLY A 179 11.32 14.62 17.15
N PHE A 180 10.22 14.50 16.40
CA PHE A 180 9.23 15.56 16.23
C PHE A 180 8.12 15.49 17.29
N ASP A 181 7.68 16.63 17.82
CA ASP A 181 6.54 16.67 18.76
C ASP A 181 5.23 16.62 17.99
N LEU A 182 4.52 15.50 18.13
CA LEU A 182 3.22 15.26 17.49
C LEU A 182 2.11 16.19 17.97
N ARG A 183 2.33 17.03 19.00
CA ARG A 183 1.37 17.98 19.54
C ARG A 183 1.62 19.40 19.05
N ASP A 184 2.81 19.67 18.61
CA ASP A 184 3.22 20.95 18.05
C ASP A 184 3.04 20.88 16.54
N GLU A 185 2.01 21.57 16.05
CA GLU A 185 1.67 21.55 14.62
C GLU A 185 2.81 22.10 13.74
N ASP A 186 3.54 23.12 14.21
CA ASP A 186 4.64 23.72 13.47
C ASP A 186 5.85 22.78 13.42
N ASP A 187 6.20 22.15 14.54
CA ASP A 187 7.29 21.19 14.59
C ASP A 187 6.97 19.94 13.75
N PHE A 188 5.76 19.43 13.87
CA PHE A 188 5.31 18.30 13.05
C PHE A 188 5.30 18.64 11.56
N ALA A 189 4.77 19.81 11.17
CA ALA A 189 4.73 20.24 9.77
C ALA A 189 6.14 20.43 9.18
N ASN A 190 7.06 21.01 9.96
CA ASN A 190 8.46 21.11 9.57
C ASN A 190 9.12 19.74 9.42
N GLY A 191 8.87 18.83 10.37
CA GLY A 191 9.31 17.44 10.29
C GLY A 191 8.81 16.73 9.05
N CYS A 192 7.53 16.88 8.72
CA CYS A 192 6.93 16.34 7.51
C CYS A 192 7.64 16.85 6.25
N LYS A 193 7.92 18.15 6.17
CA LYS A 193 8.64 18.73 5.03
C LYS A 193 10.01 18.08 4.86
N ILE A 194 10.80 18.04 5.93
CA ILE A 194 12.15 17.44 5.91
C ILE A 194 12.10 15.97 5.48
N LYS A 195 11.20 15.17 6.06
CA LYS A 195 11.13 13.73 5.78
C LYS A 195 10.60 13.43 4.39
N LYS A 196 9.65 14.22 3.89
CA LYS A 196 9.17 14.14 2.50
C LYS A 196 10.29 14.43 1.51
N GLU A 197 11.06 15.50 1.72
CA GLU A 197 12.20 15.84 0.86
C GLU A 197 13.27 14.74 0.86
N ASN A 198 13.57 14.14 2.02
CA ASN A 198 14.49 13.04 2.13
C ASN A 198 14.01 11.81 1.33
N LEU A 199 12.74 11.45 1.45
CA LEU A 199 12.17 10.33 0.69
C LEU A 199 12.20 10.62 -0.82
N ILE A 200 11.79 11.82 -1.25
CA ILE A 200 11.81 12.24 -2.65
C ILE A 200 13.24 12.18 -3.23
N SER A 201 14.23 12.69 -2.48
CA SER A 201 15.64 12.62 -2.89
C SER A 201 16.09 11.18 -3.11
N ARG A 202 15.71 10.27 -2.21
CA ARG A 202 16.00 8.83 -2.34
C ARG A 202 15.28 8.21 -3.54
N LEU A 203 14.02 8.57 -3.77
CA LEU A 203 13.26 8.08 -4.94
C LEU A 203 13.85 8.60 -6.25
N ARG A 204 14.34 9.85 -6.32
CA ARG A 204 15.05 10.35 -7.51
C ARG A 204 16.23 9.47 -7.87
N SER A 205 17.06 9.12 -6.91
CA SER A 205 18.23 8.26 -7.14
C SER A 205 17.87 6.80 -7.42
N THR A 206 16.77 6.30 -6.82
CA THR A 206 16.37 4.89 -6.90
C THR A 206 15.65 4.55 -8.20
N ILE A 207 14.70 5.41 -8.60
CA ILE A 207 13.78 5.13 -9.73
C ILE A 207 13.85 6.17 -10.83
N ASN A 208 14.82 7.07 -10.83
CA ASN A 208 14.94 8.18 -11.78
C ASN A 208 13.63 8.98 -11.88
N LEU A 209 13.14 9.44 -10.70
CA LEU A 209 11.88 10.16 -10.59
C LEU A 209 11.93 11.47 -11.39
N SER A 210 10.97 11.67 -12.28
CA SER A 210 10.87 12.91 -13.06
C SER A 210 10.18 14.02 -12.24
N PRO A 211 10.40 15.31 -12.59
CA PRO A 211 9.74 16.42 -11.88
C PRO A 211 8.21 16.37 -11.92
N ASP A 212 7.63 15.83 -13.00
CA ASP A 212 6.17 15.70 -13.12
C ASP A 212 5.62 14.51 -12.33
N GLU A 213 6.37 13.43 -12.21
CA GLU A 213 6.01 12.32 -11.31
C GLU A 213 6.11 12.75 -9.85
N GLU A 214 7.12 13.54 -9.50
CA GLU A 214 7.30 14.06 -8.14
C GLU A 214 6.08 14.87 -7.65
N LYS A 215 5.51 15.71 -8.52
CA LYS A 215 4.31 16.50 -8.19
C LYS A 215 3.08 15.62 -7.93
N ARG A 216 3.04 14.40 -8.46
CA ARG A 216 1.93 13.45 -8.31
C ARG A 216 2.14 12.46 -7.17
N LEU A 217 3.27 12.51 -6.48
CA LEU A 217 3.51 11.63 -5.34
C LEU A 217 2.53 11.92 -4.20
N HIS A 218 1.99 10.87 -3.63
CA HIS A 218 1.21 10.94 -2.41
C HIS A 218 2.09 10.49 -1.24
N ILE A 219 2.48 11.44 -0.40
CA ILE A 219 3.34 11.17 0.77
C ILE A 219 2.65 11.70 2.02
N VAL A 220 2.42 10.83 2.98
CA VAL A 220 1.77 11.14 4.27
C VAL A 220 2.74 10.81 5.40
N CYS A 221 2.80 11.69 6.41
CA CYS A 221 3.58 11.48 7.63
C CYS A 221 2.64 11.15 8.78
N ILE A 222 2.94 10.09 9.52
CA ILE A 222 2.12 9.62 10.65
C ILE A 222 2.98 9.09 11.80
N SER A 223 2.34 8.86 12.93
CA SER A 223 2.83 7.95 13.99
C SER A 223 1.71 6.99 14.32
N ALA A 224 1.73 5.80 13.72
CA ALA A 224 0.64 4.83 13.84
C ALA A 224 0.46 4.31 15.28
N ASP A 225 1.52 4.27 16.07
CA ASP A 225 1.49 3.98 17.51
C ASP A 225 2.31 5.05 18.26
N PRO A 226 1.74 6.24 18.52
CA PRO A 226 2.48 7.35 19.13
C PRO A 226 3.18 6.94 20.44
N LYS A 227 4.52 7.09 20.47
CA LYS A 227 5.39 6.75 21.61
C LYS A 227 5.33 5.27 22.03
N GLY A 228 4.97 4.37 21.14
CA GLY A 228 4.97 2.94 21.40
C GLY A 228 4.07 2.51 22.56
N LYS A 229 2.97 3.24 22.82
CA LYS A 229 2.06 2.93 23.96
C LYS A 229 1.12 1.76 23.70
N GLY A 230 1.09 1.29 22.46
CA GLY A 230 0.20 0.23 22.03
C GLY A 230 -1.18 0.72 21.61
N LEU A 231 -1.73 0.10 20.59
CA LEU A 231 -3.01 0.51 20.00
C LEU A 231 -4.21 0.30 20.92
N HIS A 232 -4.19 -0.69 21.83
CA HIS A 232 -5.23 -0.82 22.85
C HIS A 232 -5.34 0.42 23.73
N TYR A 233 -4.20 0.99 24.15
CA TYR A 233 -4.19 2.24 24.89
C TYR A 233 -4.77 3.39 24.06
N TRP A 234 -4.38 3.51 22.80
CA TRP A 234 -4.79 4.60 21.95
C TRP A 234 -6.27 4.52 21.57
N PHE A 235 -6.77 3.36 21.25
CA PHE A 235 -8.18 3.19 20.88
C PHE A 235 -9.14 3.35 22.08
N SER A 236 -8.66 3.21 23.31
CA SER A 236 -9.42 3.65 24.49
C SER A 236 -9.55 5.18 24.62
N LYS A 237 -8.77 5.95 23.82
CA LYS A 237 -8.73 7.43 23.77
C LYS A 237 -8.68 7.90 22.33
N ILE A 238 -9.66 7.51 21.54
CA ILE A 238 -9.63 7.62 20.08
C ILE A 238 -9.44 9.06 19.58
N ASP A 239 -10.02 10.07 20.24
CA ASP A 239 -9.84 11.47 19.84
C ASP A 239 -8.39 11.91 20.00
N SER A 240 -7.77 11.62 21.16
CA SER A 240 -6.35 11.88 21.38
C SER A 240 -5.45 11.09 20.45
N TYR A 241 -5.87 9.89 20.05
CA TYR A 241 -5.17 9.12 19.04
C TYR A 241 -5.14 9.84 17.71
N TYR A 242 -6.28 10.30 17.21
CA TYR A 242 -6.35 11.01 15.93
C TYR A 242 -5.53 12.31 15.92
N GLU A 243 -5.53 13.04 17.04
CA GLU A 243 -4.70 14.26 17.19
C GLU A 243 -3.20 13.97 17.17
N ARG A 244 -2.78 12.81 17.72
CA ARG A 244 -1.36 12.45 17.86
C ARG A 244 -0.81 11.63 16.70
N SER A 245 -1.62 10.77 16.13
CA SER A 245 -1.18 9.85 15.08
C SER A 245 -1.12 10.47 13.70
N HIS A 246 -1.87 11.55 13.45
CA HIS A 246 -2.11 12.15 12.13
C HIS A 246 -2.62 11.13 11.09
N ILE A 247 -3.22 10.01 11.56
CA ILE A 247 -3.68 8.92 10.68
C ILE A 247 -4.83 9.35 9.75
N LYS A 248 -5.57 10.42 10.11
CA LYS A 248 -6.65 10.97 9.28
C LYS A 248 -6.15 11.46 7.92
N ASP A 249 -4.91 11.93 7.84
CA ASP A 249 -4.30 12.37 6.58
C ASP A 249 -4.17 11.20 5.60
N LEU A 250 -3.84 10.01 6.11
CA LEU A 250 -3.81 8.78 5.31
C LEU A 250 -5.21 8.41 4.81
N THR A 251 -6.25 8.56 5.63
CA THR A 251 -7.63 8.32 5.23
C THR A 251 -8.06 9.23 4.09
N GLN A 252 -7.76 10.53 4.17
CA GLN A 252 -8.10 11.50 3.13
C GLN A 252 -7.44 11.19 1.80
N VAL A 253 -6.13 10.91 1.79
CA VAL A 253 -5.39 10.56 0.56
C VAL A 253 -5.90 9.26 -0.05
N SER A 254 -6.26 8.28 0.78
CA SER A 254 -6.82 7.01 0.31
C SER A 254 -8.18 7.17 -0.37
N GLN A 255 -8.99 8.15 0.05
CA GLN A 255 -10.28 8.47 -0.57
C GLN A 255 -10.13 9.16 -1.93
N VAL A 256 -9.15 10.06 -2.08
CA VAL A 256 -8.89 10.77 -3.34
C VAL A 256 -8.49 9.82 -4.47
N LYS A 257 -7.74 8.77 -4.18
CA LYS A 257 -7.34 7.77 -5.19
C LYS A 257 -8.47 6.82 -5.62
N ASN A 258 -9.59 6.83 -4.93
CA ASN A 258 -10.75 5.98 -5.24
C ASN A 258 -11.82 6.66 -6.10
N ASN A 259 -11.69 7.95 -6.38
CA ASN A 259 -12.53 8.74 -7.28
C ASN A 259 -11.89 8.86 -8.65
#